data_bc7728edd34e44192f4aec355eae6b52
#
_entry.id   bc7728edd34e44192f4aec355eae6b52
#
_cell.length_a   1.000
_cell.length_b   1.000
_cell.length_c   1.000
_cell.angle_alpha   90.00
_cell.angle_beta   90.00
_cell.angle_gamma   90.00
#
_symmetry.space_group_name_H-M   'P 1'
#
loop_
_entity.id
_entity.type
_entity.pdbx_description
1 polymer ?
#
loop_
_entity_poly.entity_id
_entity_poly.type
_entity_poly.pdbx_seq_one_letter_code
_entity_poly.pdbx_strand_id
1 'polypeptide(L)'
;MEYSYNDGDLYYFMDLESYELIPINESELSDNFKFVKENMTCRVLSYKGKVFGVEPPNFVELQVTQTDPGFKGDTATNATKPATLETGAEVKVPLFIDEGEMIQIDTRTGEYMGRA
;
A
#
# COMPACT_ATOMS: atom_id res chain seq x y z
N MET A 1 -11.88 5.24 -8.21
CA MET A 1 -11.24 6.57 -8.19
C MET A 1 -9.74 6.44 -7.99
N GLU A 2 -9.00 7.39 -8.51
CA GLU A 2 -7.55 7.41 -8.37
C GLU A 2 -7.14 8.27 -7.18
N TYR A 3 -6.27 7.73 -6.31
CA TYR A 3 -5.74 8.51 -5.20
C TYR A 3 -4.79 9.58 -5.72
N SER A 4 -5.07 10.84 -5.42
CA SER A 4 -4.27 11.96 -5.90
C SER A 4 -3.25 12.41 -4.87
N TYR A 5 -3.70 12.93 -3.72
CA TYR A 5 -2.81 13.41 -2.67
C TYR A 5 -3.57 13.54 -1.35
N ASN A 6 -2.85 13.85 -0.26
CA ASN A 6 -3.46 14.19 1.02
C ASN A 6 -2.83 15.48 1.57
N ASP A 7 -3.59 16.18 2.40
CA ASP A 7 -3.13 17.40 3.05
C ASP A 7 -2.91 17.23 4.56
N GLY A 8 -2.93 15.98 5.04
CA GLY A 8 -2.80 15.64 6.45
C GLY A 8 -4.11 15.29 7.12
N ASP A 9 -5.21 15.92 6.72
CA ASP A 9 -6.54 15.66 7.29
C ASP A 9 -7.45 14.95 6.31
N LEU A 10 -7.38 15.32 5.04
CA LEU A 10 -8.22 14.75 3.99
C LEU A 10 -7.38 14.10 2.91
N TYR A 11 -7.91 13.02 2.38
CA TYR A 11 -7.33 12.30 1.24
C TYR A 11 -8.18 12.59 0.01
N TYR A 12 -7.54 13.06 -1.05
CA TYR A 12 -8.22 13.49 -2.27
C TYR A 12 -8.15 12.42 -3.32
N PHE A 13 -9.32 12.01 -3.79
CA PHE A 13 -9.45 11.01 -4.85
C PHE A 13 -10.09 11.65 -6.07
N MET A 14 -9.53 11.37 -7.24
CA MET A 14 -10.06 11.88 -8.49
C MET A 14 -11.02 10.87 -9.11
N ASP A 15 -12.22 11.34 -9.42
CA ASP A 15 -13.18 10.56 -10.19
C ASP A 15 -12.70 10.51 -11.64
N LEU A 16 -12.45 9.31 -12.15
CA LEU A 16 -11.89 9.14 -13.49
C LEU A 16 -12.90 9.46 -14.60
N GLU A 17 -14.18 9.58 -14.29
CA GLU A 17 -15.22 9.98 -15.26
C GLU A 17 -15.40 11.48 -15.32
N SER A 18 -15.53 12.12 -14.17
CA SER A 18 -15.79 13.57 -14.09
C SER A 18 -14.54 14.41 -13.88
N TYR A 19 -13.41 13.78 -13.49
CA TYR A 19 -12.16 14.45 -13.13
C TYR A 19 -12.27 15.38 -11.93
N GLU A 20 -13.28 15.18 -11.09
CA GLU A 20 -13.44 15.94 -9.88
C GLU A 20 -12.65 15.33 -8.73
N LEU A 21 -12.05 16.19 -7.89
CA LEU A 21 -11.38 15.76 -6.68
C LEU A 21 -12.40 15.66 -5.55
N ILE A 22 -12.45 14.50 -4.92
CA ILE A 22 -13.39 14.23 -3.83
C ILE A 22 -12.59 14.07 -2.54
N PRO A 23 -12.84 14.94 -1.53
CA PRO A 23 -12.16 14.80 -0.24
C PRO A 23 -12.78 13.67 0.57
N ILE A 24 -11.94 12.82 1.13
CA ILE A 24 -12.37 11.69 1.96
C ILE A 24 -11.61 11.76 3.28
N ASN A 25 -12.33 11.64 4.39
CA ASN A 25 -11.72 11.65 5.72
C ASN A 25 -10.90 10.38 5.95
N GLU A 26 -9.82 10.52 6.70
CA GLU A 26 -8.97 9.40 7.08
C GLU A 26 -9.79 8.28 7.75
N SER A 27 -10.81 8.61 8.52
CA SER A 27 -11.67 7.64 9.19
C SER A 27 -12.45 6.73 8.23
N GLU A 28 -12.61 7.15 6.98
CA GLU A 28 -13.30 6.35 5.95
C GLU A 28 -12.35 5.40 5.24
N LEU A 29 -11.05 5.49 5.51
CA LEU A 29 -10.04 4.64 4.88
C LEU A 29 -9.85 3.37 5.70
N SER A 30 -9.60 2.25 5.00
CA SER A 30 -9.29 0.99 5.67
C SER A 30 -7.82 0.96 6.13
N ASP A 31 -7.49 0.03 7.02
CA ASP A 31 -6.11 -0.17 7.46
C ASP A 31 -5.17 -0.51 6.30
N ASN A 32 -5.72 -1.08 5.24
CA ASN A 32 -4.95 -1.46 4.06
C ASN A 32 -4.49 -0.27 3.24
N PHE A 33 -5.02 0.92 3.52
CA PHE A 33 -4.67 2.13 2.78
C PHE A 33 -3.18 2.48 2.91
N LYS A 34 -2.53 2.00 3.94
CA LYS A 34 -1.07 2.20 4.13
C LYS A 34 -0.23 1.66 2.97
N PHE A 35 -0.79 0.80 2.13
CA PHE A 35 -0.11 0.26 0.95
C PHE A 35 -0.39 1.06 -0.32
N VAL A 36 -1.24 2.09 -0.25
CA VAL A 36 -1.62 2.88 -1.42
C VAL A 36 -0.70 4.07 -1.57
N LYS A 37 -0.14 4.25 -2.74
CA LYS A 37 0.63 5.44 -3.10
C LYS A 37 -0.16 6.30 -4.07
N GLU A 38 0.31 7.53 -4.31
CA GLU A 38 -0.32 8.45 -5.25
C GLU A 38 -0.44 7.81 -6.64
N ASN A 39 -1.51 8.14 -7.33
CA ASN A 39 -1.84 7.66 -8.67
C ASN A 39 -2.31 6.21 -8.74
N MET A 40 -2.50 5.54 -7.60
CA MET A 40 -3.12 4.23 -7.57
C MET A 40 -4.64 4.34 -7.64
N THR A 41 -5.26 3.46 -8.41
CA THR A 41 -6.71 3.39 -8.51
C THR A 41 -7.28 2.60 -7.35
N CYS A 42 -8.18 3.20 -6.59
CA CYS A 42 -8.87 2.57 -5.47
C CYS A 42 -10.36 2.49 -5.75
N ARG A 43 -11.00 1.52 -5.13
CA ARG A 43 -12.45 1.39 -5.17
C ARG A 43 -13.06 2.21 -4.04
N VAL A 44 -13.88 3.20 -4.38
CA VAL A 44 -14.55 4.02 -3.39
C VAL A 44 -15.98 3.52 -3.23
N LEU A 45 -16.33 3.16 -2.00
CA LEU A 45 -17.66 2.65 -1.66
C LEU A 45 -18.54 3.81 -1.20
N SER A 46 -19.66 4.01 -1.88
CA SER A 46 -20.59 5.09 -1.52
C SER A 46 -22.03 4.60 -1.56
N TYR A 47 -22.87 5.28 -0.76
CA TYR A 47 -24.30 5.01 -0.71
C TYR A 47 -25.04 6.33 -0.54
N LYS A 48 -25.97 6.61 -1.45
CA LYS A 48 -26.76 7.85 -1.46
C LYS A 48 -25.90 9.12 -1.40
N GLY A 49 -24.79 9.12 -2.17
CA GLY A 49 -23.87 10.25 -2.23
C GLY A 49 -22.89 10.36 -1.07
N LYS A 50 -22.94 9.45 -0.11
CA LYS A 50 -22.01 9.42 1.01
C LYS A 50 -20.98 8.32 0.84
N VAL A 51 -19.69 8.68 0.92
CA VAL A 51 -18.61 7.73 0.92
C VAL A 51 -18.53 7.07 2.30
N PHE A 52 -18.53 5.74 2.35
CA PHE A 52 -18.40 5.02 3.61
C PHE A 52 -17.18 4.10 3.66
N GLY A 53 -16.40 4.03 2.60
CA GLY A 53 -15.18 3.25 2.61
C GLY A 53 -14.39 3.39 1.32
N VAL A 54 -13.10 3.06 1.40
CA VAL A 54 -12.20 3.03 0.26
C VAL A 54 -11.46 1.69 0.31
N GLU A 55 -11.53 0.94 -0.78
CA GLU A 55 -10.81 -0.32 -0.91
C GLU A 55 -9.62 -0.12 -1.84
N PRO A 56 -8.38 -0.36 -1.38
CA PRO A 56 -7.22 -0.37 -2.25
C PRO A 56 -7.25 -1.60 -3.17
N PRO A 57 -6.44 -1.61 -4.24
CA PRO A 57 -6.29 -2.81 -5.06
C PRO A 57 -5.87 -4.00 -4.20
N ASN A 58 -6.28 -5.21 -4.56
CA ASN A 58 -5.91 -6.41 -3.82
C ASN A 58 -4.40 -6.64 -3.79
N PHE A 59 -3.72 -6.29 -4.88
CA PHE A 59 -2.28 -6.45 -5.02
C PHE A 59 -1.68 -5.13 -5.45
N VAL A 60 -0.56 -4.76 -4.84
CA VAL A 60 0.18 -3.55 -5.18
C VAL A 60 1.65 -3.89 -5.35
N GLU A 61 2.32 -3.14 -6.22
CA GLU A 61 3.77 -3.23 -6.41
C GLU A 61 4.40 -2.02 -5.75
N LEU A 62 5.27 -2.27 -4.78
CA LEU A 62 5.91 -1.20 -4.00
C LEU A 62 7.40 -1.47 -3.90
N GLN A 63 8.17 -0.39 -3.88
CA GLN A 63 9.61 -0.46 -3.74
C GLN A 63 9.99 -0.52 -2.26
N VAL A 64 10.96 -1.40 -1.95
CA VAL A 64 11.56 -1.45 -0.62
C VAL A 64 12.52 -0.28 -0.49
N THR A 65 12.24 0.61 0.46
CA THR A 65 13.07 1.80 0.69
C THR A 65 14.08 1.59 1.79
N GLN A 66 13.79 0.69 2.74
CA GLN A 66 14.68 0.38 3.84
C GLN A 66 14.46 -1.05 4.32
N THR A 67 15.53 -1.78 4.49
CA THR A 67 15.49 -3.13 5.07
C THR A 67 16.88 -3.48 5.61
N ASP A 68 16.92 -4.41 6.56
CA ASP A 68 18.19 -4.91 7.07
C ASP A 68 18.84 -5.84 6.04
N PRO A 69 20.18 -5.91 6.01
CA PRO A 69 20.86 -6.90 5.17
C PRO A 69 20.56 -8.30 5.68
N GLY A 70 20.36 -9.24 4.75
CA GLY A 70 20.18 -10.64 5.10
C GLY A 70 21.47 -11.21 5.70
N PHE A 71 21.34 -12.03 6.73
CA PHE A 71 22.49 -12.66 7.36
C PHE A 71 22.80 -13.98 6.65
N LYS A 72 24.02 -14.11 6.16
CA LYS A 72 24.50 -15.36 5.61
C LYS A 72 24.71 -16.37 6.76
N GLY A 73 24.25 -17.58 6.55
CA GLY A 73 24.38 -18.62 7.55
C GLY A 73 23.17 -18.78 8.46
N ASP A 74 22.17 -17.95 8.28
CA ASP A 74 20.90 -18.17 8.96
C ASP A 74 20.22 -19.37 8.31
N THR A 75 19.98 -20.41 9.09
CA THR A 75 19.47 -21.68 8.59
C THR A 75 17.96 -21.83 8.70
N ALA A 76 17.28 -20.85 9.21
CA ALA A 76 15.83 -20.90 9.33
C ALA A 76 15.17 -20.82 7.94
N THR A 77 14.48 -21.88 7.55
CA THR A 77 13.90 -22.01 6.21
C THR A 77 12.79 -21.00 5.93
N ASN A 78 12.18 -20.45 6.96
CA ASN A 78 11.10 -19.46 6.86
C ASN A 78 11.49 -18.13 7.50
N ALA A 79 12.76 -17.81 7.53
CA ALA A 79 13.24 -16.57 8.12
C ALA A 79 12.81 -15.38 7.28
N THR A 80 12.33 -14.37 7.95
CA THR A 80 11.92 -13.11 7.35
C THR A 80 12.56 -11.94 8.08
N LYS A 81 12.56 -10.79 7.45
CA LYS A 81 13.05 -9.55 8.04
C LYS A 81 12.06 -8.42 7.75
N PRO A 82 12.02 -7.39 8.58
CA PRO A 82 11.15 -6.24 8.31
C PRO A 82 11.71 -5.42 7.16
N ALA A 83 10.83 -4.89 6.34
CA ALA A 83 11.16 -3.98 5.25
C ALA A 83 10.17 -2.83 5.25
N THR A 84 10.68 -1.61 5.06
CA THR A 84 9.86 -0.43 4.91
C THR A 84 9.66 -0.14 3.42
N LEU A 85 8.42 0.08 3.03
CA LEU A 85 8.03 0.34 1.65
C LEU A 85 7.97 1.84 1.38
N GLU A 86 7.92 2.20 0.09
CA GLU A 86 7.87 3.60 -0.33
C GLU A 86 6.66 4.37 0.23
N THR A 87 5.61 3.69 0.63
CA THR A 87 4.44 4.31 1.28
C THR A 87 4.62 4.50 2.78
N GLY A 88 5.74 4.04 3.35
CA GLY A 88 5.96 4.07 4.78
C GLY A 88 5.44 2.83 5.51
N ALA A 89 4.76 1.93 4.82
CA ALA A 89 4.27 0.70 5.43
C ALA A 89 5.42 -0.29 5.67
N GLU A 90 5.31 -1.05 6.76
CA GLU A 90 6.30 -2.07 7.08
C GLU A 90 5.70 -3.46 6.85
N VAL A 91 6.45 -4.31 6.16
CA VAL A 91 6.04 -5.69 5.89
C VAL A 91 7.23 -6.62 6.17
N LYS A 92 6.92 -7.90 6.34
CA LYS A 92 7.97 -8.91 6.45
C LYS A 92 8.26 -9.51 5.08
N VAL A 93 9.54 -9.56 4.74
CA VAL A 93 10.01 -10.07 3.45
C VAL A 93 11.05 -11.17 3.67
N PRO A 94 11.28 -12.06 2.68
CA PRO A 94 12.37 -13.02 2.76
C PRO A 94 13.73 -12.33 2.93
N LEU A 95 14.70 -13.04 3.49
CA LEU A 95 16.02 -12.48 3.77
C LEU A 95 16.77 -12.03 2.52
N PHE A 96 16.42 -12.57 1.34
CA PHE A 96 17.12 -12.22 0.09
C PHE A 96 16.64 -10.91 -0.55
N ILE A 97 15.59 -10.28 -0.01
CA ILE A 97 15.08 -9.02 -0.54
C ILE A 97 15.99 -7.88 -0.08
N ASP A 98 16.40 -7.04 -1.03
CA ASP A 98 17.27 -5.88 -0.78
C ASP A 98 16.53 -4.56 -1.00
N GLU A 99 17.12 -3.49 -0.48
CA GLU A 99 16.60 -2.13 -0.73
C GLU A 99 16.63 -1.85 -2.24
N GLY A 100 15.59 -1.16 -2.70
CA GLY A 100 15.44 -0.82 -4.11
C GLY A 100 14.70 -1.85 -4.94
N GLU A 101 14.44 -3.03 -4.40
CA GLU A 101 13.66 -4.05 -5.14
C GLU A 101 12.18 -3.72 -5.13
N MET A 102 11.53 -3.99 -6.25
CA MET A 102 10.07 -3.90 -6.36
C MET A 102 9.47 -5.24 -5.94
N ILE A 103 8.51 -5.18 -5.04
CA ILE A 103 7.83 -6.39 -4.54
C ILE A 103 6.32 -6.24 -4.66
N GLN A 104 5.64 -7.36 -4.76
CA GLN A 104 4.19 -7.41 -4.78
C GLN A 104 3.65 -7.73 -3.40
N ILE A 105 2.67 -6.95 -2.94
CA ILE A 105 2.06 -7.09 -1.62
C ILE A 105 0.57 -7.35 -1.79
N ASP A 106 0.05 -8.31 -1.03
CA ASP A 106 -1.39 -8.50 -0.88
C ASP A 106 -1.89 -7.50 0.17
N THR A 107 -2.66 -6.51 -0.27
CA THR A 107 -3.14 -5.47 0.63
C THR A 107 -4.16 -5.99 1.65
N ARG A 108 -4.82 -7.10 1.36
CA ARG A 108 -5.82 -7.68 2.27
C ARG A 108 -5.19 -8.27 3.52
N THR A 109 -3.99 -8.83 3.40
CA THR A 109 -3.27 -9.48 4.49
C THR A 109 -2.00 -8.75 4.89
N GLY A 110 -1.48 -7.86 4.03
CA GLY A 110 -0.21 -7.20 4.24
C GLY A 110 0.99 -8.11 4.01
N GLU A 111 0.82 -9.18 3.28
CA GLU A 111 1.87 -10.18 3.08
C GLU A 111 2.62 -9.97 1.77
N TYR A 112 3.90 -10.31 1.81
CA TYR A 112 4.75 -10.35 0.61
C TYR A 112 4.31 -11.52 -0.29
N MET A 113 4.10 -11.22 -1.57
CA MET A 113 3.64 -12.20 -2.54
C MET A 113 4.72 -12.64 -3.52
N GLY A 114 5.75 -11.84 -3.71
CA GLY A 114 6.83 -12.13 -4.64
C GLY A 114 7.48 -10.85 -5.15
N ARG A 115 8.52 -11.02 -5.97
CA ARG A 115 9.11 -9.88 -6.67
C ARG A 115 8.18 -9.45 -7.79
N ALA A 116 8.08 -8.15 -7.97
CA ALA A 116 7.28 -7.60 -9.05
C ALA A 116 8.00 -7.73 -10.40
#